data_1ab94587754819d96c179e54a06e9fb7
#
_entry.id   1ab94587754819d96c179e54a06e9fb7
#
_cell.length_a   1.000
_cell.length_b   1.000
_cell.length_c   1.000
_cell.angle_alpha   90.00
_cell.angle_beta   90.00
_cell.angle_gamma   90.00
#
_symmetry.space_group_name_H-M   'P 1'
#
loop_
_entity.id
_entity.type
_entity.pdbx_description
1 polymer ?
#
loop_
_entity_poly.entity_id
_entity_poly.type
_entity_poly.pdbx_seq_one_letter_code
_entity_poly.pdbx_strand_id
1 'polypeptide(L)'
;DQTAATLPNPFNTKTQTVTVTVTNPLNLDCVITQNIEFVVNPLPLFERSDSTTIVCLNLDPIPIGVKSSDSRTYSYTWTRNGTAFSPNIASVDASILIGVGGEYEVTAKTTDGTNCTRSLKITINESIIATIEEKDIVVKDLTKDDNNTITIKTETLGIGDYEYAIDDITGPYQEDPLFEKVRPGIHTIYVRDKNNCGIAKIEVSVIGYKKFFTPNGDGYHDKWKILGIRADFQAKTTIYIFDRYGKLIKELDPLSNGWDGTFKGKPMPATDYWFRVNLEDGREFKSHFSLVRKW
;
A
#
# COMPACT_ATOMS: atom_id res chain seq x y z
N ASP A 1 -30.19 -0.64 66.67
CA ASP A 1 -29.91 -1.16 65.32
C ASP A 1 -30.15 -0.04 64.33
N GLN A 2 -29.04 0.56 63.85
CA GLN A 2 -29.10 1.54 62.80
C GLN A 2 -29.11 0.79 61.45
N THR A 3 -30.28 0.69 60.87
CA THR A 3 -30.40 0.28 59.45
C THR A 3 -29.81 1.40 58.61
N ALA A 4 -28.68 1.14 57.97
CA ALA A 4 -28.12 2.02 56.99
C ALA A 4 -29.15 2.26 55.88
N ALA A 5 -29.66 3.48 55.77
CA ALA A 5 -30.55 3.88 54.67
C ALA A 5 -29.75 3.74 53.38
N THR A 6 -30.15 2.80 52.51
CA THR A 6 -29.62 2.71 51.16
C THR A 6 -30.08 3.94 50.41
N LEU A 7 -29.15 4.89 50.20
CA LEU A 7 -29.42 6.04 49.35
C LEU A 7 -29.60 5.59 47.93
N PRO A 8 -30.68 6.03 47.22
CA PRO A 8 -30.88 5.72 45.82
C PRO A 8 -29.65 6.22 45.01
N ASN A 9 -29.22 5.43 44.04
CA ASN A 9 -28.01 5.69 43.24
C ASN A 9 -28.22 6.71 42.10
N PRO A 10 -28.42 8.02 42.38
CA PRO A 10 -28.19 9.11 41.45
C PRO A 10 -27.16 10.10 41.93
N PHE A 11 -26.42 9.80 43.02
CA PHE A 11 -25.46 10.76 43.65
C PHE A 11 -24.22 11.05 42.83
N ASN A 12 -23.96 10.29 41.77
CA ASN A 12 -22.80 10.44 40.91
C ASN A 12 -23.06 11.25 39.63
N THR A 13 -24.23 11.81 39.44
CA THR A 13 -24.58 12.51 38.18
C THR A 13 -24.79 14.01 38.34
N LYS A 14 -25.16 14.51 39.52
CA LYS A 14 -25.42 15.94 39.77
C LYS A 14 -25.04 16.33 41.17
N THR A 15 -24.49 17.52 41.33
CA THR A 15 -24.28 18.15 42.62
C THR A 15 -25.62 18.32 43.32
N GLN A 16 -25.72 17.90 44.58
CA GLN A 16 -26.98 17.95 45.38
C GLN A 16 -26.69 17.99 46.85
N THR A 17 -27.60 18.58 47.60
CA THR A 17 -27.56 18.61 49.07
C THR A 17 -28.45 17.47 49.59
N VAL A 18 -27.92 16.64 50.47
CA VAL A 18 -28.66 15.59 51.18
C VAL A 18 -28.82 16.03 52.62
N THR A 19 -30.07 16.12 53.05
CA THR A 19 -30.42 16.38 54.46
C THR A 19 -30.49 15.07 55.23
N VAL A 20 -29.62 14.87 56.17
CA VAL A 20 -29.65 13.75 57.10
C VAL A 20 -30.39 14.18 58.36
N THR A 21 -31.47 13.47 58.65
CA THR A 21 -32.23 13.71 59.89
C THR A 21 -32.03 12.53 60.81
N VAL A 22 -31.61 12.80 62.04
CA VAL A 22 -31.48 11.82 63.12
C VAL A 22 -32.48 12.17 64.19
N THR A 23 -33.40 11.21 64.45
CA THR A 23 -34.43 11.34 65.45
C THR A 23 -34.12 10.37 66.62
N ASN A 24 -34.26 10.86 67.83
CA ASN A 24 -34.13 10.05 69.04
C ASN A 24 -35.36 9.09 69.12
N PRO A 25 -35.16 7.74 69.09
CA PRO A 25 -36.28 6.82 69.12
C PRO A 25 -37.09 6.82 70.45
N LEU A 26 -36.50 7.37 71.50
CA LEU A 26 -37.17 7.49 72.81
C LEU A 26 -37.86 8.85 73.04
N ASN A 27 -37.57 9.82 72.18
CA ASN A 27 -38.21 11.12 72.18
C ASN A 27 -38.23 11.71 70.78
N LEU A 28 -39.34 11.55 70.07
CA LEU A 28 -39.51 11.92 68.65
C LEU A 28 -39.40 13.45 68.42
N ASP A 29 -39.54 14.25 69.44
CA ASP A 29 -39.33 15.73 69.38
C ASP A 29 -37.85 16.12 69.35
N CYS A 30 -36.95 15.20 69.67
CA CYS A 30 -35.51 15.38 69.65
C CYS A 30 -34.92 15.03 68.31
N VAL A 31 -34.90 16.01 67.40
CA VAL A 31 -34.48 15.83 66.00
C VAL A 31 -33.24 16.72 65.72
N ILE A 32 -32.19 16.15 65.14
CA ILE A 32 -31.05 16.86 64.57
C ILE A 32 -31.07 16.67 63.07
N THR A 33 -30.92 17.77 62.33
CA THR A 33 -30.76 17.75 60.87
C THR A 33 -29.38 18.31 60.51
N GLN A 34 -28.71 17.65 59.58
CA GLN A 34 -27.44 18.11 58.98
C GLN A 34 -27.55 18.00 57.47
N ASN A 35 -27.15 19.07 56.79
CA ASN A 35 -27.00 19.11 55.35
C ASN A 35 -25.59 18.67 54.95
N ILE A 36 -25.52 17.74 54.07
CA ILE A 36 -24.26 17.25 53.44
C ILE A 36 -24.35 17.59 51.96
N GLU A 37 -23.41 18.40 51.49
CA GLU A 37 -23.31 18.74 50.11
C GLU A 37 -22.43 17.69 49.38
N PHE A 38 -23.01 17.03 48.36
CA PHE A 38 -22.31 16.15 47.46
C PHE A 38 -22.00 16.91 46.18
N VAL A 39 -20.71 17.21 45.96
CA VAL A 39 -20.25 17.92 44.77
C VAL A 39 -19.83 16.92 43.72
N VAL A 40 -20.47 16.93 42.55
CA VAL A 40 -20.11 16.14 41.38
C VAL A 40 -19.40 17.04 40.38
N ASN A 41 -18.12 16.80 40.16
CA ASN A 41 -17.33 17.56 39.22
C ASN A 41 -17.46 16.92 37.81
N PRO A 42 -17.70 17.72 36.77
CA PRO A 42 -17.82 17.22 35.42
C PRO A 42 -16.47 16.70 34.89
N LEU A 43 -16.51 15.59 34.17
CA LEU A 43 -15.35 15.04 33.46
C LEU A 43 -14.88 16.02 32.36
N PRO A 44 -13.63 15.95 31.94
CA PRO A 44 -13.13 16.64 30.73
C PRO A 44 -13.98 16.35 29.52
N LEU A 45 -14.40 17.38 28.80
CA LEU A 45 -15.19 17.27 27.58
C LEU A 45 -14.30 17.66 26.38
N PHE A 46 -13.82 16.66 25.66
CA PHE A 46 -12.95 16.84 24.52
C PHE A 46 -13.22 15.77 23.45
N GLU A 47 -12.82 16.07 22.23
CA GLU A 47 -12.97 15.18 21.08
C GLU A 47 -11.71 15.19 20.22
N ARG A 48 -11.62 14.27 19.29
CA ARG A 48 -10.56 14.21 18.32
C ARG A 48 -10.64 15.39 17.36
N SER A 49 -9.50 16.02 17.03
CA SER A 49 -9.42 17.19 16.13
C SER A 49 -9.11 16.82 14.67
N ASP A 50 -8.75 15.57 14.42
CA ASP A 50 -8.40 15.02 13.10
C ASP A 50 -9.13 13.71 12.83
N SER A 51 -8.99 13.17 11.60
CA SER A 51 -9.56 11.89 11.18
C SER A 51 -8.51 10.86 10.76
N THR A 52 -7.25 11.10 11.08
CA THR A 52 -6.12 10.26 10.70
C THR A 52 -6.24 8.86 11.28
N THR A 53 -6.19 7.84 10.44
CA THR A 53 -6.24 6.42 10.83
C THR A 53 -5.02 5.62 10.37
N ILE A 54 -4.17 6.23 9.55
CA ILE A 54 -3.02 5.58 8.93
C ILE A 54 -1.83 6.54 8.95
N VAL A 55 -0.64 5.98 9.18
CA VAL A 55 0.65 6.68 9.04
C VAL A 55 1.51 5.95 8.02
N CYS A 56 2.19 6.72 7.17
CA CYS A 56 3.15 6.20 6.21
C CYS A 56 4.54 6.16 6.84
N LEU A 57 5.12 4.96 6.99
CA LEU A 57 6.42 4.77 7.64
C LEU A 57 7.60 5.40 6.86
N ASN A 58 7.41 5.68 5.58
CA ASN A 58 8.40 6.28 4.69
C ASN A 58 8.23 7.79 4.48
N LEU A 59 7.27 8.41 5.12
CA LEU A 59 7.00 9.85 5.03
C LEU A 59 7.24 10.54 6.37
N ASP A 60 7.23 11.87 6.37
CA ASP A 60 7.39 12.67 7.56
C ASP A 60 6.26 12.42 8.57
N PRO A 61 6.55 12.53 9.89
CA PRO A 61 5.54 12.42 10.93
C PRO A 61 4.38 13.37 10.73
N ILE A 62 3.16 12.89 11.01
CA ILE A 62 1.92 13.64 10.85
C ILE A 62 1.28 13.96 12.22
N PRO A 63 0.53 15.06 12.35
CA PRO A 63 -0.13 15.41 13.59
C PRO A 63 -1.39 14.56 13.82
N ILE A 64 -1.57 14.11 15.07
CA ILE A 64 -2.85 13.69 15.61
C ILE A 64 -3.18 14.54 16.83
N GLY A 65 -4.44 14.82 17.08
CA GLY A 65 -4.77 15.75 18.14
C GLY A 65 -6.18 15.63 18.69
N VAL A 66 -6.40 16.41 19.74
CA VAL A 66 -7.70 16.60 20.39
C VAL A 66 -7.95 18.08 20.65
N LYS A 67 -9.21 18.45 20.74
CA LYS A 67 -9.67 19.80 21.12
C LYS A 67 -10.70 19.73 22.22
N SER A 68 -10.71 20.72 23.12
CA SER A 68 -11.77 20.86 24.11
C SER A 68 -13.10 21.20 23.43
N SER A 69 -14.16 20.50 23.82
CA SER A 69 -15.52 20.76 23.31
C SER A 69 -16.27 21.81 24.11
N ASP A 70 -15.71 22.26 25.26
CA ASP A 70 -16.31 23.27 26.15
C ASP A 70 -15.38 24.49 26.39
N SER A 71 -14.33 24.60 25.56
CA SER A 71 -13.35 25.68 25.60
C SER A 71 -12.55 25.78 26.91
N ARG A 72 -12.63 24.78 27.81
CA ARG A 72 -11.83 24.72 29.03
C ARG A 72 -10.41 24.22 28.71
N THR A 73 -9.46 24.71 29.50
CA THR A 73 -8.07 24.21 29.49
C THR A 73 -7.98 22.91 30.28
N TYR A 74 -7.37 21.91 29.66
CA TYR A 74 -7.06 20.63 30.29
C TYR A 74 -5.56 20.37 30.22
N SER A 75 -5.09 19.51 31.12
CA SER A 75 -3.74 18.94 31.04
C SER A 75 -3.82 17.63 30.28
N TYR A 76 -3.15 17.54 29.13
CA TYR A 76 -3.18 16.36 28.28
C TYR A 76 -1.88 15.54 28.38
N THR A 77 -2.02 14.24 28.54
CA THR A 77 -0.91 13.28 28.48
C THR A 77 -1.21 12.22 27.42
N TRP A 78 -0.17 11.81 26.72
CA TRP A 78 -0.29 10.81 25.66
C TRP A 78 0.53 9.57 26.01
N THR A 79 -0.04 8.40 25.72
CA THR A 79 0.67 7.12 25.72
C THR A 79 0.56 6.46 24.36
N ARG A 80 1.52 5.63 24.00
CA ARG A 80 1.47 4.72 22.87
C ARG A 80 1.68 3.31 23.36
N ASN A 81 0.72 2.39 23.07
CA ASN A 81 0.73 1.02 23.55
C ASN A 81 0.98 0.91 25.07
N GLY A 82 0.37 1.83 25.84
CA GLY A 82 0.50 1.92 27.29
C GLY A 82 1.79 2.57 27.81
N THR A 83 2.73 2.95 26.95
CA THR A 83 3.98 3.63 27.35
C THR A 83 3.86 5.14 27.12
N ALA A 84 4.37 5.95 28.04
CA ALA A 84 4.37 7.41 27.92
C ALA A 84 5.03 7.84 26.61
N PHE A 85 4.31 8.63 25.80
CA PHE A 85 4.75 9.04 24.46
C PHE A 85 5.11 10.53 24.38
N SER A 86 4.41 11.37 25.12
CA SER A 86 4.55 12.83 25.05
C SER A 86 4.52 13.45 26.46
N PRO A 87 5.21 14.59 26.66
CA PRO A 87 5.09 15.36 27.90
C PRO A 87 3.66 15.88 28.09
N ASN A 88 3.35 16.24 29.31
CA ASN A 88 2.08 16.87 29.69
C ASN A 88 1.95 18.24 29.01
N ILE A 89 0.87 18.46 28.28
CA ILE A 89 0.55 19.73 27.60
C ILE A 89 -0.72 20.32 28.24
N ALA A 90 -0.61 21.45 28.88
CA ALA A 90 -1.77 22.20 29.39
C ALA A 90 -2.26 23.17 28.31
N SER A 91 -3.41 22.89 27.72
CA SER A 91 -3.96 23.69 26.61
C SER A 91 -5.47 23.44 26.43
N VAL A 92 -6.10 24.25 25.58
CA VAL A 92 -7.45 23.99 25.04
C VAL A 92 -7.37 22.89 24.01
N ASP A 93 -6.32 22.90 23.18
CA ASP A 93 -6.05 21.92 22.13
C ASP A 93 -4.69 21.27 22.36
N ALA A 94 -4.56 20.00 22.07
CA ALA A 94 -3.29 19.29 22.15
C ALA A 94 -3.08 18.40 20.92
N SER A 95 -1.90 18.49 20.34
CA SER A 95 -1.48 17.63 19.23
C SER A 95 -0.08 17.09 19.44
N ILE A 96 0.18 15.91 18.89
CA ILE A 96 1.49 15.26 18.85
C ILE A 96 1.81 14.85 17.43
N LEU A 97 3.09 14.80 17.08
CA LEU A 97 3.57 14.24 15.79
C LEU A 97 3.83 12.75 15.95
N ILE A 98 3.30 11.97 15.02
CA ILE A 98 3.47 10.51 14.99
C ILE A 98 4.07 10.07 13.65
N GLY A 99 5.07 9.18 13.71
CA GLY A 99 5.69 8.55 12.53
C GLY A 99 5.52 7.03 12.52
N VAL A 100 4.78 6.46 13.48
CA VAL A 100 4.55 5.01 13.61
C VAL A 100 3.14 4.74 14.10
N GLY A 101 2.58 3.59 13.75
CA GLY A 101 1.26 3.18 14.19
C GLY A 101 1.21 2.66 15.62
N GLY A 102 0.02 2.28 16.06
CA GLY A 102 -0.24 1.73 17.37
C GLY A 102 -1.54 2.24 18.00
N GLU A 103 -1.79 1.83 19.25
CA GLU A 103 -2.87 2.38 20.07
C GLU A 103 -2.34 3.59 20.83
N TYR A 104 -2.79 4.78 20.43
CA TYR A 104 -2.53 6.02 21.15
C TYR A 104 -3.68 6.28 22.11
N GLU A 105 -3.36 6.63 23.36
CA GLU A 105 -4.35 7.02 24.34
C GLU A 105 -4.00 8.41 24.87
N VAL A 106 -4.94 9.35 24.73
CA VAL A 106 -4.84 10.68 25.30
C VAL A 106 -5.70 10.76 26.55
N THR A 107 -5.11 11.20 27.64
CA THR A 107 -5.82 11.45 28.89
C THR A 107 -5.84 12.94 29.18
N ALA A 108 -7.04 13.51 29.20
CA ALA A 108 -7.27 14.86 29.66
C ALA A 108 -7.54 14.88 31.20
N LYS A 109 -6.95 15.84 31.89
CA LYS A 109 -7.13 16.07 33.31
C LYS A 109 -7.54 17.53 33.52
N THR A 110 -8.53 17.77 34.40
CA THR A 110 -8.95 19.14 34.78
C THR A 110 -7.82 19.88 35.46
N THR A 111 -7.71 21.20 35.22
CA THR A 111 -6.68 22.08 35.80
C THR A 111 -7.20 22.91 36.96
N ASP A 112 -8.47 22.76 37.33
CA ASP A 112 -9.18 23.51 38.41
C ASP A 112 -9.00 22.93 39.83
N GLY A 113 -8.13 21.92 39.98
CA GLY A 113 -7.88 21.25 41.27
C GLY A 113 -8.80 20.05 41.54
N THR A 114 -9.84 19.81 40.73
CA THR A 114 -10.75 18.68 40.92
C THR A 114 -10.13 17.33 40.50
N ASN A 115 -9.07 17.36 39.70
CA ASN A 115 -8.32 16.19 39.22
C ASN A 115 -9.15 15.15 38.46
N CYS A 116 -10.32 15.54 37.87
CA CYS A 116 -11.10 14.66 37.06
C CYS A 116 -10.37 14.32 35.76
N THR A 117 -10.43 13.05 35.34
CA THR A 117 -9.76 12.56 34.12
C THR A 117 -10.72 11.87 33.22
N ARG A 118 -10.45 11.96 31.90
CA ARG A 118 -11.10 11.16 30.84
C ARG A 118 -10.08 10.82 29.79
N SER A 119 -10.11 9.58 29.29
CA SER A 119 -9.22 9.12 28.21
C SER A 119 -9.99 8.86 26.91
N LEU A 120 -9.28 9.00 25.79
CA LEU A 120 -9.71 8.66 24.44
C LEU A 120 -8.64 7.84 23.76
N LYS A 121 -9.02 6.69 23.20
CA LYS A 121 -8.14 5.82 22.42
C LYS A 121 -8.25 6.11 20.93
N ILE A 122 -7.11 6.12 20.25
CA ILE A 122 -6.96 6.38 18.83
C ILE A 122 -6.07 5.27 18.24
N THR A 123 -6.64 4.42 17.40
CA THR A 123 -5.87 3.39 16.68
C THR A 123 -5.35 3.98 15.38
N ILE A 124 -4.04 3.88 15.16
CA ILE A 124 -3.35 4.29 13.93
C ILE A 124 -2.71 3.05 13.33
N ASN A 125 -3.10 2.74 12.10
CA ASN A 125 -2.50 1.68 11.31
C ASN A 125 -1.25 2.18 10.59
N GLU A 126 -0.42 1.25 10.14
CA GLU A 126 0.79 1.54 9.39
C GLU A 126 0.61 1.18 7.92
N SER A 127 1.23 1.97 7.05
CA SER A 127 1.41 1.64 5.64
C SER A 127 2.80 2.10 5.19
N ILE A 128 3.30 1.58 4.08
CA ILE A 128 4.58 1.98 3.50
C ILE A 128 4.51 1.89 1.97
N ILE A 129 5.34 2.65 1.27
CA ILE A 129 5.57 2.43 -0.16
C ILE A 129 6.04 0.99 -0.40
N ALA A 130 5.54 0.33 -1.42
CA ALA A 130 5.94 -1.05 -1.74
C ALA A 130 7.44 -1.16 -2.00
N THR A 131 8.04 -2.24 -1.50
CA THR A 131 9.38 -2.69 -1.91
C THR A 131 9.20 -3.79 -2.95
N ILE A 132 9.64 -3.56 -4.19
CA ILE A 132 9.51 -4.53 -5.28
C ILE A 132 10.86 -4.75 -5.95
N GLU A 133 11.25 -6.02 -6.08
CA GLU A 133 12.49 -6.47 -6.69
C GLU A 133 12.22 -7.51 -7.78
N GLU A 134 13.20 -7.83 -8.61
CA GLU A 134 13.07 -8.81 -9.70
C GLU A 134 12.59 -10.19 -9.22
N LYS A 135 13.02 -10.65 -8.04
CA LYS A 135 12.60 -11.91 -7.41
C LYS A 135 11.10 -11.98 -7.09
N ASP A 136 10.44 -10.81 -7.00
CA ASP A 136 9.02 -10.69 -6.68
C ASP A 136 8.13 -10.77 -7.94
N ILE A 137 8.77 -10.84 -9.12
CA ILE A 137 8.08 -10.92 -10.40
C ILE A 137 8.21 -12.34 -10.97
N VAL A 138 7.08 -12.88 -11.42
CA VAL A 138 7.02 -14.13 -12.17
C VAL A 138 6.48 -13.86 -13.56
N VAL A 139 7.32 -14.05 -14.57
CA VAL A 139 6.93 -13.92 -15.98
C VAL A 139 6.71 -15.30 -16.59
N LYS A 140 5.56 -15.50 -17.25
CA LYS A 140 5.31 -16.61 -18.15
C LYS A 140 5.20 -16.06 -19.55
N ASP A 141 6.23 -16.26 -20.35
CA ASP A 141 6.33 -15.77 -21.73
C ASP A 141 6.52 -16.92 -22.72
N LEU A 142 6.64 -16.60 -24.00
CA LEU A 142 6.80 -17.57 -25.10
C LEU A 142 5.64 -18.59 -25.16
N THR A 143 4.45 -18.20 -24.75
CA THR A 143 3.28 -19.08 -24.75
C THR A 143 2.77 -19.30 -26.17
N LYS A 144 2.22 -20.49 -26.47
CA LYS A 144 1.72 -20.82 -27.80
C LYS A 144 0.60 -19.90 -28.29
N ASP A 145 -0.21 -19.41 -27.34
CA ASP A 145 -1.43 -18.64 -27.62
C ASP A 145 -1.24 -17.14 -27.40
N ASP A 146 0.02 -16.66 -27.30
CA ASP A 146 0.36 -15.26 -26.95
C ASP A 146 -0.27 -14.80 -25.62
N ASN A 147 -0.58 -15.75 -24.73
CA ASN A 147 -1.15 -15.48 -23.41
C ASN A 147 -0.03 -15.37 -22.36
N ASN A 148 0.89 -14.44 -22.57
CA ASN A 148 1.93 -14.19 -21.60
C ASN A 148 1.34 -13.52 -20.37
N THR A 149 1.91 -13.82 -19.20
CA THR A 149 1.47 -13.24 -17.92
C THR A 149 2.64 -12.68 -17.14
N ILE A 150 2.34 -11.66 -16.35
CA ILE A 150 3.21 -11.15 -15.30
C ILE A 150 2.44 -11.28 -13.99
N THR A 151 3.02 -11.93 -13.00
CA THR A 151 2.44 -12.07 -11.66
C THR A 151 3.39 -11.45 -10.64
N ILE A 152 2.85 -10.62 -9.75
CA ILE A 152 3.59 -10.01 -8.66
C ILE A 152 3.37 -10.84 -7.41
N LYS A 153 4.45 -11.19 -6.69
CA LYS A 153 4.38 -11.81 -5.35
C LYS A 153 4.12 -10.72 -4.34
N THR A 154 3.01 -10.81 -3.63
CA THR A 154 2.55 -9.74 -2.73
C THR A 154 3.12 -9.83 -1.33
N GLU A 155 3.64 -10.99 -0.93
CA GLU A 155 4.08 -11.30 0.44
C GLU A 155 5.31 -10.50 0.87
N THR A 156 6.08 -10.00 -0.09
CA THR A 156 7.35 -9.29 0.14
C THR A 156 7.27 -7.78 -0.06
N LEU A 157 6.12 -7.26 -0.48
CA LEU A 157 5.96 -5.84 -0.83
C LEU A 157 6.01 -4.90 0.38
N GLY A 158 5.73 -5.39 1.58
CA GLY A 158 5.68 -4.60 2.82
C GLY A 158 4.29 -4.54 3.43
N ILE A 159 4.10 -3.60 4.37
CA ILE A 159 2.83 -3.37 5.05
C ILE A 159 2.06 -2.31 4.27
N GLY A 160 0.95 -2.65 3.64
CA GLY A 160 0.16 -1.70 2.87
C GLY A 160 -1.05 -2.34 2.19
N ASP A 161 -1.86 -1.50 1.57
CA ASP A 161 -2.96 -1.90 0.69
C ASP A 161 -2.61 -1.47 -0.73
N TYR A 162 -2.15 -2.44 -1.54
CA TYR A 162 -1.53 -2.17 -2.83
C TYR A 162 -2.46 -2.47 -3.99
N GLU A 163 -2.27 -1.69 -5.06
CA GLU A 163 -2.89 -1.90 -6.36
C GLU A 163 -1.83 -1.74 -7.47
N TYR A 164 -2.09 -2.31 -8.62
CA TYR A 164 -1.08 -2.57 -9.64
C TYR A 164 -1.48 -1.98 -10.98
N ALA A 165 -0.51 -1.39 -11.70
CA ALA A 165 -0.68 -0.96 -13.09
C ALA A 165 0.51 -1.39 -13.95
N ILE A 166 0.29 -1.48 -15.26
CA ILE A 166 1.32 -1.81 -16.25
C ILE A 166 1.43 -0.68 -17.26
N ASP A 167 2.66 -0.27 -17.57
CA ASP A 167 3.07 0.71 -18.58
C ASP A 167 2.59 2.15 -18.38
N ASP A 168 1.58 2.40 -17.57
CA ASP A 168 1.09 3.75 -17.30
C ASP A 168 0.98 4.00 -15.77
N ILE A 169 1.74 4.97 -15.28
CA ILE A 169 1.71 5.38 -13.86
C ILE A 169 0.36 5.96 -13.43
N THR A 170 -0.42 6.45 -14.38
CA THR A 170 -1.77 6.99 -14.10
C THR A 170 -2.86 5.92 -14.10
N GLY A 171 -2.52 4.69 -14.49
CA GLY A 171 -3.43 3.54 -14.49
C GLY A 171 -4.08 3.26 -15.85
N PRO A 172 -5.04 2.36 -15.92
CA PRO A 172 -5.87 1.87 -14.81
C PRO A 172 -5.11 0.97 -13.82
N TYR A 173 -5.42 1.13 -12.55
CA TYR A 173 -4.94 0.24 -11.49
C TYR A 173 -5.94 -0.88 -11.22
N GLN A 174 -5.43 -2.07 -10.88
CA GLN A 174 -6.20 -3.25 -10.50
C GLN A 174 -5.71 -3.81 -9.16
N GLU A 175 -6.58 -4.52 -8.44
CA GLU A 175 -6.23 -5.17 -7.18
C GLU A 175 -5.56 -6.54 -7.37
N ASP A 176 -5.86 -7.20 -8.50
CA ASP A 176 -5.25 -8.48 -8.83
C ASP A 176 -3.77 -8.27 -9.23
N PRO A 177 -2.81 -8.95 -8.59
CA PRO A 177 -1.39 -8.88 -8.95
C PRO A 177 -1.04 -9.61 -10.26
N LEU A 178 -2.01 -10.21 -10.96
CA LEU A 178 -1.85 -10.93 -12.21
C LEU A 178 -2.21 -10.05 -13.42
N PHE A 179 -1.28 -9.85 -14.32
CA PHE A 179 -1.52 -9.29 -15.65
C PHE A 179 -1.54 -10.41 -16.68
N GLU A 180 -2.63 -10.53 -17.41
CA GLU A 180 -2.81 -11.49 -18.49
C GLU A 180 -2.69 -10.84 -19.87
N LYS A 181 -2.43 -11.67 -20.92
CA LYS A 181 -2.33 -11.23 -22.32
C LYS A 181 -1.31 -10.11 -22.53
N VAL A 182 -0.24 -10.14 -21.75
CA VAL A 182 0.82 -9.15 -21.85
C VAL A 182 1.56 -9.35 -23.17
N ARG A 183 1.73 -8.28 -23.93
CA ARG A 183 2.46 -8.33 -25.21
C ARG A 183 3.95 -8.53 -24.95
N PRO A 184 4.67 -9.19 -25.88
CA PRO A 184 6.13 -9.24 -25.77
C PRO A 184 6.76 -7.85 -25.85
N GLY A 185 7.71 -7.58 -24.96
CA GLY A 185 8.38 -6.27 -24.85
C GLY A 185 8.97 -6.04 -23.47
N ILE A 186 9.42 -4.83 -23.24
CA ILE A 186 9.78 -4.34 -21.91
C ILE A 186 8.56 -3.58 -21.36
N HIS A 187 8.15 -3.93 -20.16
CA HIS A 187 7.02 -3.35 -19.46
C HIS A 187 7.46 -2.73 -18.15
N THR A 188 6.78 -1.68 -17.73
CA THR A 188 6.96 -1.10 -16.40
C THR A 188 5.76 -1.45 -15.53
N ILE A 189 6.02 -2.14 -14.43
CA ILE A 189 5.02 -2.43 -13.40
C ILE A 189 5.06 -1.32 -12.36
N TYR A 190 3.91 -0.81 -12.00
CA TYR A 190 3.71 0.17 -10.92
C TYR A 190 2.94 -0.48 -9.79
N VAL A 191 3.40 -0.28 -8.55
CA VAL A 191 2.74 -0.73 -7.33
C VAL A 191 2.43 0.49 -6.49
N ARG A 192 1.16 0.86 -6.39
CA ARG A 192 0.68 2.02 -5.65
C ARG A 192 0.09 1.61 -4.32
N ASP A 193 0.49 2.26 -3.24
CA ASP A 193 -0.21 2.14 -1.96
C ASP A 193 -1.46 3.02 -1.98
N LYS A 194 -2.64 2.43 -1.71
CA LYS A 194 -3.95 3.13 -1.67
C LYS A 194 -4.04 4.16 -0.54
N ASN A 195 -3.17 4.06 0.46
CA ASN A 195 -3.06 5.01 1.57
C ASN A 195 -2.18 6.23 1.22
N ASN A 196 -1.75 6.36 -0.05
CA ASN A 196 -0.91 7.44 -0.56
C ASN A 196 0.52 7.47 0.01
N CYS A 197 1.06 6.34 0.46
CA CYS A 197 2.44 6.26 0.93
C CYS A 197 3.47 6.27 -0.23
N GLY A 198 3.01 6.10 -1.47
CA GLY A 198 3.83 6.25 -2.68
C GLY A 198 3.55 5.20 -3.76
N ILE A 199 4.32 5.30 -4.84
CA ILE A 199 4.28 4.38 -5.99
C ILE A 199 5.69 3.85 -6.23
N ALA A 200 5.88 2.54 -6.10
CA ALA A 200 7.08 1.84 -6.52
C ALA A 200 6.95 1.39 -7.98
N LYS A 201 8.07 1.17 -8.65
CA LYS A 201 8.11 0.67 -10.03
C LYS A 201 9.25 -0.28 -10.28
N ILE A 202 9.05 -1.20 -11.23
CA ILE A 202 10.09 -2.10 -11.74
C ILE A 202 9.87 -2.34 -13.23
N GLU A 203 10.95 -2.45 -14.00
CA GLU A 203 10.87 -2.89 -15.40
C GLU A 203 10.97 -4.41 -15.50
N VAL A 204 10.22 -4.98 -16.42
CA VAL A 204 10.07 -6.43 -16.61
C VAL A 204 10.16 -6.75 -18.09
N SER A 205 10.92 -7.79 -18.43
CA SER A 205 11.03 -8.31 -19.79
C SER A 205 10.05 -9.47 -20.03
N VAL A 206 9.24 -9.35 -21.08
CA VAL A 206 8.39 -10.42 -21.61
C VAL A 206 8.93 -10.81 -22.98
N ILE A 207 9.55 -11.98 -23.07
CA ILE A 207 10.16 -12.46 -24.31
C ILE A 207 9.11 -12.93 -25.29
N GLY A 208 9.30 -12.57 -26.56
CA GLY A 208 8.46 -13.06 -27.63
C GLY A 208 8.99 -12.70 -29.02
N TYR A 209 8.20 -12.97 -30.06
CA TYR A 209 8.58 -12.71 -31.43
C TYR A 209 7.35 -12.47 -32.30
N LYS A 210 7.55 -11.81 -33.45
CA LYS A 210 6.48 -11.65 -34.45
C LYS A 210 6.39 -12.92 -35.32
N LYS A 211 5.18 -13.44 -35.53
CA LYS A 211 4.91 -14.63 -36.33
C LYS A 211 5.17 -14.43 -37.82
N PHE A 212 5.22 -13.17 -38.28
CA PHE A 212 5.58 -12.79 -39.65
C PHE A 212 6.22 -11.42 -39.71
N PHE A 213 6.89 -11.13 -40.82
CA PHE A 213 7.37 -9.78 -41.15
C PHE A 213 7.30 -9.55 -42.67
N THR A 214 7.28 -8.27 -43.07
CA THR A 214 7.02 -7.83 -44.45
C THR A 214 8.07 -6.79 -44.86
N PRO A 215 9.27 -7.20 -45.30
CA PRO A 215 10.34 -6.28 -45.66
C PRO A 215 10.05 -5.55 -46.97
N ASN A 216 9.18 -4.53 -46.95
CA ASN A 216 8.75 -3.72 -48.09
C ASN A 216 9.23 -2.26 -48.00
N GLY A 217 9.85 -1.85 -46.86
CA GLY A 217 10.40 -0.53 -46.64
C GLY A 217 9.37 0.53 -46.21
N ASP A 218 8.16 0.12 -45.78
CA ASP A 218 7.09 1.03 -45.36
C ASP A 218 7.22 1.47 -43.88
N GLY A 219 8.23 0.95 -43.16
CA GLY A 219 8.47 1.20 -41.74
C GLY A 219 7.72 0.27 -40.79
N TYR A 220 6.83 -0.57 -41.30
CA TYR A 220 6.04 -1.51 -40.50
C TYR A 220 6.45 -2.96 -40.76
N HIS A 221 6.85 -3.69 -39.71
CA HIS A 221 7.23 -5.08 -39.79
C HIS A 221 8.33 -5.40 -40.84
N ASP A 222 9.17 -4.44 -41.18
CA ASP A 222 10.25 -4.58 -42.16
C ASP A 222 11.38 -5.52 -41.70
N LYS A 223 11.49 -5.72 -40.39
CA LYS A 223 12.54 -6.56 -39.78
C LYS A 223 11.94 -7.51 -38.76
N TRP A 224 12.51 -8.69 -38.69
CA TRP A 224 12.18 -9.69 -37.69
C TRP A 224 13.22 -9.71 -36.57
N LYS A 225 12.77 -9.70 -35.30
CA LYS A 225 13.59 -9.80 -34.12
C LYS A 225 12.85 -10.47 -32.95
N ILE A 226 13.62 -10.90 -31.96
CA ILE A 226 13.08 -11.25 -30.65
C ILE A 226 12.75 -9.96 -29.89
N LEU A 227 11.60 -9.93 -29.26
CA LEU A 227 11.10 -8.82 -28.43
C LEU A 227 11.42 -9.09 -26.96
N GLY A 228 11.48 -8.03 -26.16
CA GLY A 228 11.83 -8.13 -24.73
C GLY A 228 13.33 -8.15 -24.45
N ILE A 229 14.19 -7.98 -25.47
CA ILE A 229 15.64 -7.92 -25.31
C ILE A 229 16.09 -6.44 -25.35
N ARG A 230 16.89 -6.06 -24.37
CA ARG A 230 17.55 -4.75 -24.25
C ARG A 230 18.93 -4.93 -23.61
N ALA A 231 19.77 -3.90 -23.58
CA ALA A 231 21.13 -3.99 -23.05
C ALA A 231 21.24 -4.43 -21.57
N ASP A 232 20.19 -4.20 -20.82
CA ASP A 232 20.04 -4.59 -19.40
C ASP A 232 19.12 -5.81 -19.20
N PHE A 233 18.51 -6.34 -20.28
CA PHE A 233 17.64 -7.51 -20.26
C PHE A 233 18.04 -8.47 -21.38
N GLN A 234 18.54 -9.67 -21.03
CA GLN A 234 18.84 -10.76 -21.97
C GLN A 234 19.87 -10.38 -23.07
N ALA A 235 20.79 -9.45 -22.79
CA ALA A 235 21.73 -8.90 -23.79
C ALA A 235 22.67 -9.94 -24.41
N LYS A 236 23.01 -11.02 -23.69
CA LYS A 236 23.89 -12.10 -24.15
C LYS A 236 23.15 -13.25 -24.83
N THR A 237 21.88 -13.04 -25.17
CA THR A 237 21.08 -14.00 -25.93
C THR A 237 21.71 -14.27 -27.29
N THR A 238 21.71 -15.54 -27.73
CA THR A 238 22.12 -15.92 -29.09
C THR A 238 20.92 -16.32 -29.93
N ILE A 239 20.83 -15.79 -31.16
CA ILE A 239 19.70 -15.99 -32.05
C ILE A 239 20.20 -16.52 -33.38
N TYR A 240 19.72 -17.69 -33.78
CA TYR A 240 20.04 -18.35 -35.07
C TYR A 240 18.81 -18.49 -35.93
N ILE A 241 18.89 -18.09 -37.20
CA ILE A 241 17.83 -18.20 -38.21
C ILE A 241 18.24 -19.21 -39.27
N PHE A 242 17.33 -20.13 -39.57
CA PHE A 242 17.53 -21.24 -40.54
C PHE A 242 16.48 -21.22 -41.64
N ASP A 243 16.84 -21.72 -42.81
CA ASP A 243 15.87 -22.03 -43.84
C ASP A 243 15.13 -23.36 -43.57
N ARG A 244 14.17 -23.72 -44.45
CA ARG A 244 13.36 -24.94 -44.33
C ARG A 244 14.19 -26.26 -44.41
N TYR A 245 15.43 -26.18 -44.81
CA TYR A 245 16.35 -27.31 -44.90
C TYR A 245 17.32 -27.41 -43.74
N GLY A 246 17.17 -26.53 -42.77
CA GLY A 246 18.04 -26.45 -41.58
C GLY A 246 19.38 -25.77 -41.84
N LYS A 247 19.56 -25.08 -42.98
CA LYS A 247 20.76 -24.32 -43.28
C LYS A 247 20.73 -23.01 -42.50
N LEU A 248 21.80 -22.69 -41.76
CA LEU A 248 21.97 -21.42 -41.06
C LEU A 248 22.02 -20.25 -42.06
N ILE A 249 21.09 -19.33 -41.93
CA ILE A 249 20.98 -18.11 -42.73
C ILE A 249 21.63 -16.93 -42.05
N LYS A 250 21.38 -16.77 -40.72
CA LYS A 250 21.82 -15.62 -39.96
C LYS A 250 22.04 -15.99 -38.50
N GLU A 251 23.15 -15.56 -37.95
CA GLU A 251 23.31 -15.31 -36.53
C GLU A 251 22.95 -13.85 -36.29
N LEU A 252 21.91 -13.61 -35.49
CA LEU A 252 21.34 -12.29 -35.30
C LEU A 252 21.83 -11.73 -33.96
N ASP A 253 22.44 -10.55 -34.01
CA ASP A 253 22.73 -9.78 -32.80
C ASP A 253 21.40 -9.41 -32.10
N PRO A 254 21.21 -9.81 -30.82
CA PRO A 254 19.98 -9.59 -30.08
C PRO A 254 19.66 -8.11 -29.89
N LEU A 255 20.68 -7.23 -29.86
CA LEU A 255 20.52 -5.78 -29.71
C LEU A 255 20.36 -5.04 -31.04
N SER A 256 20.46 -5.75 -32.18
CA SER A 256 20.26 -5.17 -33.51
C SER A 256 18.79 -4.81 -33.77
N ASN A 257 18.57 -4.08 -34.86
CA ASN A 257 17.23 -3.77 -35.35
C ASN A 257 16.48 -4.97 -35.92
N GLY A 258 17.11 -6.13 -36.02
CA GLY A 258 16.52 -7.37 -36.53
C GLY A 258 16.98 -7.78 -37.94
N TRP A 259 16.51 -8.93 -38.43
CA TRP A 259 16.80 -9.45 -39.74
C TRP A 259 15.86 -8.85 -40.79
N ASP A 260 16.44 -8.33 -41.89
CA ASP A 260 15.73 -7.67 -43.00
C ASP A 260 15.27 -8.63 -44.13
N GLY A 261 15.40 -9.95 -43.95
CA GLY A 261 15.05 -10.93 -44.95
C GLY A 261 16.06 -11.07 -46.09
N THR A 262 17.34 -10.70 -45.86
CA THR A 262 18.41 -10.90 -46.86
C THR A 262 19.44 -11.95 -46.41
N PHE A 263 20.08 -12.61 -47.39
CA PHE A 263 21.24 -13.47 -47.17
C PHE A 263 22.32 -13.10 -48.17
N LYS A 264 23.53 -12.74 -47.69
CA LYS A 264 24.63 -12.26 -48.54
C LYS A 264 24.21 -11.14 -49.52
N GLY A 265 23.37 -10.20 -49.03
CA GLY A 265 22.89 -9.05 -49.79
C GLY A 265 21.78 -9.36 -50.80
N LYS A 266 21.31 -10.60 -50.88
CA LYS A 266 20.21 -10.99 -51.77
C LYS A 266 18.92 -11.23 -50.99
N PRO A 267 17.75 -10.75 -51.49
CA PRO A 267 16.47 -11.04 -50.86
C PRO A 267 16.20 -12.56 -50.80
N MET A 268 15.76 -13.00 -49.65
CA MET A 268 15.33 -14.38 -49.42
C MET A 268 13.88 -14.59 -49.86
N PRO A 269 13.50 -15.81 -50.28
CA PRO A 269 12.14 -16.14 -50.72
C PRO A 269 11.09 -15.91 -49.63
N ALA A 270 9.87 -15.55 -50.04
CA ALA A 270 8.70 -15.53 -49.18
C ALA A 270 8.34 -16.98 -48.79
N THR A 271 8.61 -17.33 -47.55
CA THR A 271 8.40 -18.67 -46.97
C THR A 271 8.60 -18.61 -45.47
N ASP A 272 8.42 -19.74 -44.78
CA ASP A 272 8.73 -19.88 -43.38
C ASP A 272 10.24 -20.07 -43.15
N TYR A 273 10.71 -19.50 -42.07
CA TYR A 273 12.07 -19.61 -41.54
C TYR A 273 11.99 -20.08 -40.10
N TRP A 274 12.92 -20.93 -39.71
CA TRP A 274 13.03 -21.43 -38.33
C TRP A 274 14.06 -20.68 -37.59
N PHE A 275 13.90 -20.59 -36.26
CA PHE A 275 14.88 -19.97 -35.41
C PHE A 275 15.09 -20.78 -34.14
N ARG A 276 16.27 -20.57 -33.55
CA ARG A 276 16.64 -21.02 -32.21
C ARG A 276 17.17 -19.84 -31.44
N VAL A 277 16.68 -19.67 -30.21
CA VAL A 277 17.12 -18.66 -29.26
C VAL A 277 17.64 -19.37 -28.03
N ASN A 278 18.83 -19.01 -27.58
CA ASN A 278 19.35 -19.38 -26.27
C ASN A 278 19.39 -18.10 -25.45
N LEU A 279 18.50 -17.97 -24.48
CA LEU A 279 18.38 -16.81 -23.61
C LEU A 279 19.54 -16.76 -22.61
N GLU A 280 19.87 -15.57 -22.11
CA GLU A 280 20.93 -15.37 -21.11
C GLU A 280 20.63 -16.10 -19.80
N ASP A 281 19.35 -16.26 -19.43
CA ASP A 281 18.85 -17.00 -18.27
C ASP A 281 18.91 -18.54 -18.43
N GLY A 282 19.42 -19.04 -19.55
CA GLY A 282 19.60 -20.47 -19.85
C GLY A 282 18.41 -21.16 -20.52
N ARG A 283 17.29 -20.47 -20.73
CA ARG A 283 16.15 -21.03 -21.48
C ARG A 283 16.50 -21.16 -22.97
N GLU A 284 16.13 -22.27 -23.60
CA GLU A 284 16.21 -22.46 -25.05
C GLU A 284 14.81 -22.48 -25.65
N PHE A 285 14.65 -21.80 -26.78
CA PHE A 285 13.38 -21.71 -27.49
C PHE A 285 13.57 -21.87 -29.00
N LYS A 286 12.69 -22.65 -29.64
CA LYS A 286 12.69 -22.92 -31.08
C LYS A 286 11.28 -22.73 -31.63
N SER A 287 11.17 -22.06 -32.77
CA SER A 287 9.90 -21.90 -33.49
C SER A 287 10.17 -21.46 -34.92
N HIS A 288 9.13 -20.97 -35.58
CA HIS A 288 9.21 -20.46 -36.95
C HIS A 288 8.47 -19.12 -37.07
N PHE A 289 8.75 -18.40 -38.14
CA PHE A 289 8.06 -17.19 -38.57
C PHE A 289 8.03 -17.14 -40.10
N SER A 290 7.08 -16.36 -40.63
CA SER A 290 6.91 -16.22 -42.09
C SER A 290 7.52 -14.92 -42.59
N LEU A 291 8.34 -14.99 -43.60
CA LEU A 291 8.70 -13.85 -44.43
C LEU A 291 7.64 -13.71 -45.54
N VAL A 292 6.95 -12.58 -45.57
CA VAL A 292 5.88 -12.28 -46.53
C VAL A 292 6.32 -11.14 -47.44
N ARG A 293 6.20 -11.33 -48.78
CA ARG A 293 6.41 -10.27 -49.76
C ARG A 293 5.14 -10.14 -50.58
N LYS A 294 4.60 -8.94 -50.71
CA LYS A 294 3.61 -8.65 -51.74
C LYS A 294 4.36 -8.51 -53.06
N TRP A 295 3.90 -9.22 -54.04
CA TRP A 295 4.32 -9.08 -55.44
C TRP A 295 3.62 -7.88 -56.05
#